data_bea2ce52559d2088805c21ca0c50666f
#
_entry.id   bea2ce52559d2088805c21ca0c50666f
#
_cell.length_a   1.000
_cell.length_b   1.000
_cell.length_c   1.000
_cell.angle_alpha   90.00
_cell.angle_beta   90.00
_cell.angle_gamma   90.00
#
_symmetry.space_group_name_H-M   'P 1'
#
loop_
_entity.id
_entity.type
_entity.pdbx_description
1 polymer ?
#
loop_
_entity_poly.entity_id
_entity_poly.type
_entity_poly.pdbx_seq_one_letter_code
_entity_poly.pdbx_strand_id
1 'polypeptide(L)'
;MKLTALRLHNVRRFAGRGVAVEGIGDGVNVLCAANEFGKSTCFDALHALFFQPHTGTPGAVQGLRPYSGGNPLVEADITTANGAFRLTKQFYGGKRAMVRELASGRLVAQADEAERFITNLVQGGTAGPAGLLWVRQGITGIERRAKSDEEGEKRARESVLTSVQGEVESLTGGRRMAQALAACEADLAPLVTATGRPKAGGPYAQALEERDALAQLEQKLAGELRELRDALDRRRSLRGRLAELDDAERHAGLLREVAQAEAALAAARAHGEALRTAEVE
;
A
#
# COMPACT_ATOMS: atom_id res chain seq x y z
N MET A 1 3.88 31.90 -6.15
CA MET A 1 3.47 33.11 -6.90
C MET A 1 2.36 33.78 -6.12
N LYS A 2 2.41 35.10 -5.94
CA LYS A 2 1.38 35.92 -5.28
C LYS A 2 0.97 37.05 -6.23
N LEU A 3 -0.33 37.32 -6.34
CA LEU A 3 -0.87 38.48 -7.09
C LEU A 3 -0.93 39.66 -6.15
N THR A 4 -0.37 40.80 -6.53
CA THR A 4 -0.34 42.03 -5.70
C THR A 4 -1.19 43.19 -6.27
N ALA A 5 -1.37 43.22 -7.58
CA ALA A 5 -2.26 44.17 -8.22
C ALA A 5 -2.78 43.63 -9.56
N LEU A 6 -3.96 44.13 -9.98
CA LEU A 6 -4.56 43.86 -11.27
C LEU A 6 -5.01 45.20 -11.89
N ARG A 7 -4.63 45.47 -13.14
CA ARG A 7 -5.02 46.66 -13.88
C ARG A 7 -5.64 46.27 -15.21
N LEU A 8 -6.75 46.88 -15.52
CA LEU A 8 -7.51 46.68 -16.75
C LEU A 8 -7.67 48.02 -17.47
N HIS A 9 -7.52 48.00 -18.80
CA HIS A 9 -7.84 49.14 -19.62
C HIS A 9 -8.61 48.69 -20.84
N ASN A 10 -9.68 49.38 -21.14
CA ASN A 10 -10.51 49.09 -22.30
C ASN A 10 -11.09 47.66 -22.33
N VAL A 11 -11.60 47.20 -21.19
CA VAL A 11 -12.17 45.85 -21.04
C VAL A 11 -13.67 45.95 -20.76
N ARG A 12 -14.51 45.34 -21.62
CA ARG A 12 -16.00 45.33 -21.49
C ARG A 12 -16.58 46.75 -21.20
N ARG A 13 -17.23 46.87 -20.03
CA ARG A 13 -17.83 48.14 -19.58
C ARG A 13 -16.80 49.26 -19.30
N PHE A 14 -15.53 48.93 -19.15
CA PHE A 14 -14.47 49.91 -18.94
C PHE A 14 -13.91 50.44 -20.26
N ALA A 15 -14.79 50.67 -21.26
CA ALA A 15 -14.42 51.25 -22.54
C ALA A 15 -13.72 52.59 -22.37
N GLY A 16 -12.51 52.75 -22.93
CA GLY A 16 -11.72 53.99 -22.83
C GLY A 16 -11.28 54.35 -21.42
N ARG A 17 -11.47 53.46 -20.43
CA ARG A 17 -11.12 53.70 -19.01
C ARG A 17 -10.20 52.63 -18.48
N GLY A 18 -9.38 53.02 -17.48
CA GLY A 18 -8.61 52.10 -16.65
C GLY A 18 -9.30 51.82 -15.33
N VAL A 19 -9.14 50.58 -14.83
CA VAL A 19 -9.52 50.14 -13.48
C VAL A 19 -8.35 49.44 -12.88
N ALA A 20 -8.04 49.70 -11.59
CA ALA A 20 -7.01 49.05 -10.83
C ALA A 20 -7.60 48.45 -9.57
N VAL A 21 -7.17 47.22 -9.24
CA VAL A 21 -7.34 46.56 -7.96
C VAL A 21 -5.94 46.41 -7.39
N GLU A 22 -5.66 47.14 -6.32
CA GLU A 22 -4.33 47.18 -5.69
C GLU A 22 -4.41 46.75 -4.22
N GLY A 23 -3.27 46.46 -3.62
CA GLY A 23 -3.20 46.07 -2.22
C GLY A 23 -3.71 44.65 -1.95
N ILE A 24 -3.61 43.77 -2.94
CA ILE A 24 -3.94 42.34 -2.76
C ILE A 24 -2.92 41.70 -1.81
N GLY A 25 -3.38 41.26 -0.64
CA GLY A 25 -2.57 40.69 0.42
C GLY A 25 -2.38 39.18 0.30
N ASP A 26 -1.68 38.58 1.27
CA ASP A 26 -1.34 37.15 1.28
C ASP A 26 -2.49 36.23 1.72
N GLY A 27 -3.53 36.78 2.32
CA GLY A 27 -4.67 36.00 2.83
C GLY A 27 -5.84 35.95 1.85
N VAL A 28 -7.02 35.71 2.40
CA VAL A 28 -8.27 35.78 1.63
C VAL A 28 -8.58 37.24 1.28
N ASN A 29 -8.68 37.53 -0.03
CA ASN A 29 -9.04 38.83 -0.53
C ASN A 29 -10.45 38.77 -1.10
N VAL A 30 -11.29 39.75 -0.73
CA VAL A 30 -12.69 39.81 -1.16
C VAL A 30 -12.90 41.07 -1.99
N LEU A 31 -13.23 40.88 -3.30
CA LEU A 31 -13.60 41.98 -4.17
C LEU A 31 -15.10 42.28 -4.06
N CYS A 32 -15.46 43.32 -3.31
CA CYS A 32 -16.82 43.74 -3.08
C CYS A 32 -17.19 44.94 -3.94
N ALA A 33 -18.30 44.84 -4.62
CA ALA A 33 -18.93 45.96 -5.36
C ALA A 33 -20.38 45.61 -5.66
N ALA A 34 -21.21 46.61 -6.01
CA ALA A 34 -22.57 46.42 -6.48
C ALA A 34 -22.61 45.55 -7.75
N ASN A 35 -23.78 45.02 -8.08
CA ASN A 35 -23.95 44.24 -9.31
C ASN A 35 -23.59 45.12 -10.53
N GLU A 36 -23.05 44.47 -11.57
CA GLU A 36 -22.59 45.12 -12.81
C GLU A 36 -21.36 46.03 -12.67
N PHE A 37 -20.76 46.20 -11.50
CA PHE A 37 -19.54 47.00 -11.32
C PHE A 37 -18.27 46.38 -11.88
N GLY A 38 -18.36 45.22 -12.54
CA GLY A 38 -17.26 44.62 -13.27
C GLY A 38 -16.42 43.63 -12.45
N LYS A 39 -16.91 43.11 -11.32
CA LYS A 39 -16.25 42.07 -10.54
C LYS A 39 -15.86 40.86 -11.41
N SER A 40 -16.85 40.27 -12.10
CA SER A 40 -16.61 39.17 -13.02
C SER A 40 -15.69 39.52 -14.17
N THR A 41 -15.74 40.81 -14.65
CA THR A 41 -14.84 41.29 -15.68
C THR A 41 -13.38 41.27 -15.22
N CYS A 42 -13.09 41.60 -13.96
CA CYS A 42 -11.74 41.49 -13.39
C CYS A 42 -11.25 40.04 -13.40
N PHE A 43 -12.11 39.10 -13.00
CA PHE A 43 -11.77 37.69 -13.03
C PHE A 43 -11.55 37.12 -14.44
N ASP A 44 -12.43 37.47 -15.38
CA ASP A 44 -12.32 37.06 -16.79
C ASP A 44 -11.06 37.62 -17.45
N ALA A 45 -10.70 38.88 -17.15
CA ALA A 45 -9.49 39.50 -17.65
C ALA A 45 -8.23 38.85 -17.06
N LEU A 46 -8.22 38.58 -15.74
CA LEU A 46 -7.12 37.88 -15.10
C LEU A 46 -6.97 36.46 -15.67
N HIS A 47 -8.08 35.74 -15.89
CA HIS A 47 -8.06 34.45 -16.57
C HIS A 47 -7.45 34.55 -17.98
N ALA A 48 -7.84 35.55 -18.77
CA ALA A 48 -7.29 35.75 -20.12
C ALA A 48 -5.79 36.08 -20.08
N LEU A 49 -5.31 36.84 -19.10
CA LEU A 49 -3.89 37.11 -18.91
C LEU A 49 -3.07 35.84 -18.72
N PHE A 50 -3.55 34.93 -17.89
CA PHE A 50 -2.79 33.72 -17.59
C PHE A 50 -2.98 32.61 -18.61
N PHE A 51 -4.19 32.45 -19.16
CA PHE A 51 -4.57 31.26 -19.92
C PHE A 51 -4.87 31.46 -21.39
N GLN A 52 -4.91 32.69 -21.89
CA GLN A 52 -5.19 32.96 -23.31
C GLN A 52 -3.96 33.56 -24.02
N PRO A 53 -3.58 33.03 -25.20
CA PRO A 53 -2.47 33.60 -25.96
C PRO A 53 -2.82 34.99 -26.44
N HIS A 54 -1.86 35.93 -26.44
CA HIS A 54 -2.06 37.29 -26.91
C HIS A 54 -2.33 37.37 -28.43
N THR A 55 -1.86 36.38 -29.19
CA THR A 55 -2.00 36.31 -30.66
C THR A 55 -3.39 35.85 -31.11
N GLY A 56 -4.08 35.04 -30.26
CA GLY A 56 -5.39 34.48 -30.57
C GLY A 56 -6.55 35.43 -30.25
N THR A 57 -7.74 35.09 -30.77
CA THR A 57 -9.01 35.74 -30.43
C THR A 57 -10.08 34.70 -30.09
N PRO A 58 -9.82 33.79 -29.15
CA PRO A 58 -10.81 32.79 -28.72
C PRO A 58 -12.01 33.52 -28.06
N GLY A 59 -13.15 32.79 -27.90
CA GLY A 59 -14.37 33.36 -27.33
C GLY A 59 -14.19 34.08 -26.00
N ALA A 60 -13.29 33.57 -25.14
CA ALA A 60 -12.95 34.23 -23.88
C ALA A 60 -12.32 35.64 -24.07
N VAL A 61 -11.48 35.81 -25.08
CA VAL A 61 -10.87 37.09 -25.43
C VAL A 61 -11.87 38.00 -26.15
N GLN A 62 -12.74 37.45 -27.03
CA GLN A 62 -13.82 38.18 -27.67
C GLN A 62 -14.76 38.81 -26.63
N GLY A 63 -15.10 38.06 -25.59
CA GLY A 63 -15.92 38.52 -24.48
C GLY A 63 -15.29 39.66 -23.64
N LEU A 64 -14.00 39.94 -23.76
CA LEU A 64 -13.35 41.06 -23.07
C LEU A 64 -13.44 42.37 -23.84
N ARG A 65 -13.71 42.34 -25.16
CA ARG A 65 -13.75 43.53 -25.98
C ARG A 65 -14.98 44.38 -25.64
N PRO A 66 -14.83 45.73 -25.49
CA PRO A 66 -15.97 46.62 -25.33
C PRO A 66 -16.88 46.60 -26.56
N TYR A 67 -18.16 46.86 -26.40
CA TYR A 67 -19.10 47.01 -27.53
C TYR A 67 -18.73 48.18 -28.45
N SER A 68 -18.12 49.23 -27.89
CA SER A 68 -17.61 50.38 -28.66
C SER A 68 -16.33 50.07 -29.46
N GLY A 69 -15.83 48.85 -29.37
CA GLY A 69 -14.55 48.45 -29.97
C GLY A 69 -13.36 48.83 -29.10
N GLY A 70 -12.15 48.61 -29.66
CA GLY A 70 -10.91 48.91 -28.97
C GLY A 70 -10.13 47.65 -28.58
N ASN A 71 -9.01 47.87 -27.93
CA ASN A 71 -8.01 46.81 -27.62
C ASN A 71 -7.94 46.61 -26.11
N PRO A 72 -8.43 45.46 -25.58
CA PRO A 72 -8.30 45.15 -24.18
C PRO A 72 -6.84 45.02 -23.76
N LEU A 73 -6.45 45.70 -22.68
CA LEU A 73 -5.16 45.61 -22.03
C LEU A 73 -5.36 45.14 -20.60
N VAL A 74 -4.61 44.10 -20.23
CA VAL A 74 -4.62 43.52 -18.89
C VAL A 74 -3.19 43.48 -18.35
N GLU A 75 -3.03 44.00 -17.14
CA GLU A 75 -1.75 43.93 -16.42
C GLU A 75 -1.96 43.33 -15.04
N ALA A 76 -1.01 42.51 -14.60
CA ALA A 76 -0.97 41.98 -13.25
C ALA A 76 0.44 42.13 -12.67
N ASP A 77 0.51 42.64 -11.45
CA ASP A 77 1.75 42.62 -10.66
C ASP A 77 1.76 41.37 -9.81
N ILE A 78 2.85 40.62 -9.89
CA ILE A 78 3.04 39.37 -9.18
C ILE A 78 4.37 39.37 -8.42
N THR A 79 4.40 38.64 -7.31
CA THR A 79 5.64 38.32 -6.58
C THR A 79 5.90 36.84 -6.64
N THR A 80 7.12 36.45 -6.96
CA THR A 80 7.62 35.08 -6.99
C THR A 80 8.86 34.96 -6.12
N ALA A 81 9.39 33.74 -5.94
CA ALA A 81 10.67 33.52 -5.27
C ALA A 81 11.83 34.25 -5.97
N ASN A 82 11.71 34.49 -7.30
CA ASN A 82 12.76 35.07 -8.13
C ASN A 82 12.62 36.61 -8.30
N GLY A 83 11.65 37.23 -7.65
CA GLY A 83 11.41 38.68 -7.73
C GLY A 83 9.96 39.05 -8.02
N ALA A 84 9.75 40.37 -8.18
CA ALA A 84 8.43 40.93 -8.49
C ALA A 84 8.36 41.40 -9.96
N PHE A 85 7.30 40.99 -10.64
CA PHE A 85 7.15 41.22 -12.08
C PHE A 85 5.79 41.79 -12.42
N ARG A 86 5.76 42.63 -13.48
CA ARG A 86 4.52 43.05 -14.14
C ARG A 86 4.33 42.25 -15.40
N LEU A 87 3.24 41.53 -15.46
CA LEU A 87 2.75 40.84 -16.66
C LEU A 87 1.79 41.77 -17.41
N THR A 88 1.97 41.92 -18.70
CA THR A 88 1.10 42.77 -19.56
C THR A 88 0.69 41.98 -20.79
N LYS A 89 -0.62 41.90 -21.06
CA LYS A 89 -1.15 41.40 -22.35
C LYS A 89 -2.13 42.39 -22.95
N GLN A 90 -1.96 42.65 -24.23
CA GLN A 90 -2.88 43.40 -25.05
C GLN A 90 -3.42 42.52 -26.17
N PHE A 91 -4.73 42.50 -26.30
CA PHE A 91 -5.46 41.75 -27.31
C PHE A 91 -5.98 42.63 -28.42
N TYR A 92 -6.23 42.03 -29.61
CA TYR A 92 -6.68 42.70 -30.83
C TYR A 92 -5.60 43.62 -31.47
N GLY A 93 -5.87 44.91 -31.68
CA GLY A 93 -4.89 45.81 -32.29
C GLY A 93 -3.68 46.03 -31.37
N GLY A 94 -2.48 45.98 -31.94
CA GLY A 94 -1.26 46.14 -31.18
C GLY A 94 -1.01 44.99 -30.21
N LYS A 95 -1.37 43.75 -30.62
CA LYS A 95 -1.17 42.54 -29.83
C LYS A 95 0.24 42.43 -29.24
N ARG A 96 0.34 42.29 -27.94
CA ARG A 96 1.63 42.18 -27.24
C ARG A 96 1.50 41.42 -25.92
N ALA A 97 2.54 40.72 -25.58
CA ALA A 97 2.75 40.18 -24.25
C ALA A 97 4.13 40.63 -23.75
N MET A 98 4.22 41.08 -22.51
CA MET A 98 5.46 41.58 -21.92
C MET A 98 5.54 41.19 -20.44
N VAL A 99 6.75 40.95 -20.00
CA VAL A 99 7.09 40.73 -18.58
C VAL A 99 8.17 41.76 -18.21
N ARG A 100 7.91 42.58 -17.21
CA ARG A 100 8.87 43.58 -16.70
C ARG A 100 9.14 43.30 -15.23
N GLU A 101 10.38 43.46 -14.83
CA GLU A 101 10.76 43.46 -13.42
C GLU A 101 10.31 44.75 -12.76
N LEU A 102 9.59 44.66 -11.64
CA LEU A 102 9.04 45.86 -10.99
C LEU A 102 10.12 46.73 -10.35
N ALA A 103 11.19 46.12 -9.79
CA ALA A 103 12.24 46.84 -9.10
C ALA A 103 13.09 47.71 -10.03
N SER A 104 13.45 47.18 -11.21
CA SER A 104 14.33 47.86 -12.18
C SER A 104 13.60 48.46 -13.37
N GLY A 105 12.33 48.12 -13.60
CA GLY A 105 11.58 48.41 -14.81
C GLY A 105 12.07 47.70 -16.07
N ARG A 106 13.08 46.84 -15.95
CA ARG A 106 13.71 46.11 -17.05
C ARG A 106 12.73 45.17 -17.73
N LEU A 107 12.76 45.13 -19.05
CA LEU A 107 12.04 44.13 -19.83
C LEU A 107 12.74 42.79 -19.66
N VAL A 108 12.01 41.79 -19.14
CA VAL A 108 12.52 40.42 -18.91
C VAL A 108 12.19 39.50 -20.07
N ALA A 109 10.95 39.59 -20.60
CA ALA A 109 10.49 38.80 -21.73
C ALA A 109 9.44 39.54 -22.53
N GLN A 110 9.33 39.23 -23.84
CA GLN A 110 8.28 39.80 -24.71
C GLN A 110 7.75 38.75 -25.69
N ALA A 111 6.56 38.95 -26.22
CA ALA A 111 5.88 38.08 -27.19
C ALA A 111 5.84 36.64 -26.72
N ASP A 112 6.35 35.70 -27.50
CA ASP A 112 6.32 34.25 -27.19
C ASP A 112 7.13 33.87 -25.95
N GLU A 113 8.20 34.62 -25.66
CA GLU A 113 8.98 34.40 -24.42
C GLU A 113 8.16 34.81 -23.18
N ALA A 114 7.40 35.90 -23.29
CA ALA A 114 6.48 36.30 -22.21
C ALA A 114 5.36 35.29 -22.00
N GLU A 115 4.83 34.71 -23.09
CA GLU A 115 3.83 33.63 -23.00
C GLU A 115 4.40 32.40 -22.29
N ARG A 116 5.63 31.97 -22.64
CA ARG A 116 6.30 30.85 -21.96
C ARG A 116 6.55 31.16 -20.49
N PHE A 117 6.97 32.38 -20.17
CA PHE A 117 7.19 32.77 -18.77
C PHE A 117 5.88 32.70 -17.98
N ILE A 118 4.76 33.23 -18.52
CA ILE A 118 3.44 33.20 -17.89
C ILE A 118 2.94 31.74 -17.73
N THR A 119 3.11 30.92 -18.76
CA THR A 119 2.70 29.48 -18.72
C THR A 119 3.47 28.70 -17.65
N ASN A 120 4.76 29.00 -17.51
CA ASN A 120 5.60 28.34 -16.48
C ASN A 120 5.20 28.76 -15.06
N LEU A 121 4.71 30.00 -14.87
CA LEU A 121 4.21 30.46 -13.56
C LEU A 121 3.00 29.66 -13.08
N VAL A 122 2.14 29.21 -14.00
CA VAL A 122 0.92 28.46 -13.71
C VAL A 122 1.05 26.95 -13.94
N GLN A 123 2.31 26.46 -14.09
CA GLN A 123 2.63 25.02 -14.19
C GLN A 123 1.73 24.23 -15.15
N GLY A 124 1.78 24.62 -16.43
CA GLY A 124 1.05 23.89 -17.48
C GLY A 124 -0.27 24.54 -17.95
N GLY A 125 -0.51 25.81 -17.59
CA GLY A 125 -1.67 26.58 -18.10
C GLY A 125 -3.01 26.01 -17.63
N THR A 126 -4.02 25.98 -18.52
CA THR A 126 -5.37 25.45 -18.21
C THR A 126 -5.39 23.96 -17.90
N ALA A 127 -4.42 23.19 -18.41
CA ALA A 127 -4.28 21.75 -18.15
C ALA A 127 -3.56 21.45 -16.83
N GLY A 128 -3.00 22.48 -16.17
CA GLY A 128 -2.30 22.33 -14.90
C GLY A 128 -3.22 22.48 -13.67
N PRO A 129 -2.68 22.25 -12.46
CA PRO A 129 -3.43 22.38 -11.20
C PRO A 129 -4.09 23.74 -10.99
N ALA A 130 -3.48 24.82 -11.49
CA ALA A 130 -4.02 26.18 -11.40
C ALA A 130 -5.33 26.35 -12.18
N GLY A 131 -5.52 25.62 -13.28
CA GLY A 131 -6.76 25.66 -14.05
C GLY A 131 -7.96 25.07 -13.31
N LEU A 132 -7.73 24.05 -12.46
CA LEU A 132 -8.78 23.44 -11.63
C LEU A 132 -9.25 24.36 -10.49
N LEU A 133 -8.37 25.20 -9.99
CA LEU A 133 -8.68 26.11 -8.89
C LEU A 133 -9.40 27.38 -9.38
N TRP A 134 -9.54 27.56 -10.71
CA TRP A 134 -10.23 28.69 -11.29
C TRP A 134 -11.74 28.46 -11.32
N VAL A 135 -12.41 28.79 -10.23
CA VAL A 135 -13.87 28.62 -10.10
C VAL A 135 -14.59 29.84 -10.61
N ARG A 136 -15.48 29.65 -11.58
CA ARG A 136 -16.36 30.70 -12.13
C ARG A 136 -17.78 30.53 -11.59
N GLN A 137 -18.44 31.68 -11.34
CA GLN A 137 -19.87 31.70 -11.01
C GLN A 137 -20.71 31.27 -12.24
N GLY A 138 -21.70 30.39 -12.02
CA GLY A 138 -22.63 29.96 -13.08
C GLY A 138 -22.19 28.76 -13.91
N ILE A 139 -20.99 28.20 -13.69
CA ILE A 139 -20.58 26.96 -14.36
C ILE A 139 -21.06 25.76 -13.49
N THR A 140 -22.28 25.31 -13.76
CA THR A 140 -22.92 24.19 -13.03
C THR A 140 -22.65 22.81 -13.64
N GLY A 141 -21.74 22.70 -14.62
CA GLY A 141 -21.47 21.44 -15.31
C GLY A 141 -22.51 21.04 -16.39
N ILE A 142 -23.57 21.83 -16.57
CA ILE A 142 -24.67 21.55 -17.52
C ILE A 142 -24.44 22.25 -18.87
N GLU A 143 -23.57 23.24 -18.94
CA GLU A 143 -23.27 23.92 -20.19
C GLU A 143 -22.40 23.05 -21.11
N ARG A 144 -22.74 23.05 -22.41
CA ARG A 144 -21.94 22.39 -23.44
C ARG A 144 -20.55 23.03 -23.51
N ARG A 145 -19.58 22.38 -22.92
CA ARG A 145 -18.17 22.74 -23.02
C ARG A 145 -17.58 22.26 -24.34
N ALA A 146 -16.57 22.93 -24.86
CA ALA A 146 -15.81 22.40 -25.97
C ALA A 146 -15.09 21.07 -25.52
N LYS A 147 -15.04 20.06 -26.38
CA LYS A 147 -14.37 18.78 -26.06
C LYS A 147 -12.92 18.95 -25.57
N SER A 148 -12.22 19.96 -26.10
CA SER A 148 -10.86 20.33 -25.66
C SER A 148 -10.78 20.75 -24.19
N ASP A 149 -11.81 21.42 -23.68
CA ASP A 149 -11.84 21.90 -22.29
C ASP A 149 -12.16 20.75 -21.33
N GLU A 150 -13.02 19.79 -21.74
CA GLU A 150 -13.31 18.58 -20.97
C GLU A 150 -12.07 17.65 -20.86
N GLU A 151 -11.33 17.48 -21.96
CA GLU A 151 -10.09 16.71 -21.95
C GLU A 151 -9.00 17.39 -21.10
N GLY A 152 -8.92 18.73 -21.15
CA GLY A 152 -8.01 19.50 -20.31
C GLY A 152 -8.32 19.33 -18.83
N GLU A 153 -9.60 19.43 -18.45
CA GLU A 153 -10.05 19.25 -17.08
C GLU A 153 -9.81 17.82 -16.57
N LYS A 154 -10.07 16.81 -17.42
CA LYS A 154 -9.80 15.40 -17.07
C LYS A 154 -8.32 15.15 -16.79
N ARG A 155 -7.44 15.64 -17.67
CA ARG A 155 -5.98 15.54 -17.48
C ARG A 155 -5.51 16.27 -16.22
N ALA A 156 -6.08 17.46 -15.94
CA ALA A 156 -5.74 18.21 -14.76
C ALA A 156 -6.18 17.50 -13.46
N ARG A 157 -7.38 16.89 -13.45
CA ARG A 157 -7.85 16.05 -12.33
C ARG A 157 -6.97 14.84 -12.12
N GLU A 158 -6.63 14.14 -13.19
CA GLU A 158 -5.72 12.98 -13.14
C GLU A 158 -4.33 13.39 -12.60
N SER A 159 -3.80 14.54 -13.03
CA SER A 159 -2.53 15.07 -12.54
C SER A 159 -2.56 15.39 -11.04
N VAL A 160 -3.65 16.03 -10.55
CA VAL A 160 -3.81 16.34 -9.12
C VAL A 160 -3.98 15.05 -8.31
N LEU A 161 -4.80 14.12 -8.78
CA LEU A 161 -4.97 12.82 -8.11
C LEU A 161 -3.65 12.07 -8.02
N THR A 162 -2.88 12.02 -9.12
CA THR A 162 -1.56 11.37 -9.15
C THR A 162 -0.57 12.06 -8.20
N SER A 163 -0.59 13.40 -8.13
CA SER A 163 0.26 14.15 -7.21
C SER A 163 -0.10 13.91 -5.76
N VAL A 164 -1.40 13.93 -5.42
CA VAL A 164 -1.90 13.64 -4.07
C VAL A 164 -1.62 12.19 -3.69
N GLN A 165 -1.85 11.24 -4.61
CA GLN A 165 -1.50 9.84 -4.40
C GLN A 165 0.00 9.67 -4.15
N GLY A 166 0.85 10.34 -4.93
CA GLY A 166 2.30 10.32 -4.74
C GLY A 166 2.75 10.88 -3.39
N GLU A 167 2.11 11.95 -2.90
CA GLU A 167 2.40 12.49 -1.56
C GLU A 167 1.90 11.57 -0.45
N VAL A 168 0.69 11.03 -0.57
CA VAL A 168 0.13 10.05 0.37
C VAL A 168 1.00 8.78 0.40
N GLU A 169 1.40 8.26 -0.77
CA GLU A 169 2.32 7.12 -0.87
C GLU A 169 3.69 7.42 -0.26
N SER A 170 4.19 8.64 -0.41
CA SER A 170 5.44 9.08 0.23
C SER A 170 5.33 9.14 1.74
N LEU A 171 4.22 9.67 2.27
CA LEU A 171 3.96 9.80 3.71
C LEU A 171 3.63 8.46 4.38
N THR A 172 2.92 7.57 3.69
CA THR A 172 2.49 6.26 4.20
C THR A 172 3.49 5.15 3.93
N GLY A 173 4.58 5.43 3.23
CA GLY A 173 5.56 4.40 2.84
C GLY A 173 5.02 3.45 1.76
N GLY A 174 3.96 3.82 1.03
CA GLY A 174 3.21 2.98 0.11
C GLY A 174 4.08 2.22 -0.90
N ARG A 175 5.10 2.87 -1.46
CA ARG A 175 6.06 2.21 -2.37
C ARG A 175 6.89 1.14 -1.67
N ARG A 176 7.38 1.41 -0.46
CA ARG A 176 8.16 0.45 0.34
C ARG A 176 7.27 -0.70 0.81
N MET A 177 6.04 -0.40 1.23
CA MET A 177 5.06 -1.42 1.61
C MET A 177 4.68 -2.31 0.42
N ALA A 178 4.41 -1.74 -0.75
CA ALA A 178 4.13 -2.50 -1.98
C ALA A 178 5.30 -3.40 -2.38
N GLN A 179 6.55 -2.91 -2.29
CA GLN A 179 7.74 -3.71 -2.52
C GLN A 179 7.90 -4.85 -1.51
N ALA A 180 7.66 -4.58 -0.22
CA ALA A 180 7.70 -5.60 0.82
C ALA A 180 6.61 -6.66 0.61
N LEU A 181 5.38 -6.26 0.30
CA LEU A 181 4.31 -7.20 -0.03
C LEU A 181 4.64 -8.05 -1.26
N ALA A 182 5.12 -7.44 -2.34
CA ALA A 182 5.52 -8.17 -3.53
C ALA A 182 6.66 -9.17 -3.27
N ALA A 183 7.63 -8.81 -2.42
CA ALA A 183 8.70 -9.73 -2.00
C ALA A 183 8.12 -10.90 -1.17
N CYS A 184 7.26 -10.64 -0.20
CA CYS A 184 6.59 -11.68 0.58
C CYS A 184 5.73 -12.61 -0.30
N GLU A 185 5.00 -12.06 -1.26
CA GLU A 185 4.20 -12.84 -2.21
C GLU A 185 5.09 -13.72 -3.10
N ALA A 186 6.23 -13.19 -3.57
CA ALA A 186 7.20 -13.94 -4.35
C ALA A 186 7.81 -15.11 -3.54
N ASP A 187 8.12 -14.89 -2.26
CA ASP A 187 8.66 -15.93 -1.37
C ASP A 187 7.59 -16.98 -0.99
N LEU A 188 6.33 -16.59 -0.87
CA LEU A 188 5.21 -17.49 -0.59
C LEU A 188 4.74 -18.28 -1.81
N ALA A 189 4.85 -17.74 -3.01
CA ALA A 189 4.36 -18.36 -4.24
C ALA A 189 4.88 -19.78 -4.53
N PRO A 190 6.15 -20.17 -4.22
CA PRO A 190 6.60 -21.54 -4.35
C PRO A 190 6.07 -22.47 -3.25
N LEU A 191 5.66 -21.95 -2.08
CA LEU A 191 5.29 -22.71 -0.90
C LEU A 191 3.80 -23.02 -0.86
N VAL A 192 2.95 -22.01 -1.12
CA VAL A 192 1.50 -22.12 -0.97
C VAL A 192 0.75 -21.62 -2.21
N THR A 193 -0.49 -22.06 -2.35
CA THR A 193 -1.46 -21.56 -3.32
C THR A 193 -2.11 -20.26 -2.82
N ALA A 194 -2.85 -19.55 -3.66
CA ALA A 194 -3.62 -18.35 -3.28
C ALA A 194 -4.62 -18.59 -2.14
N THR A 195 -5.02 -19.84 -1.90
CA THR A 195 -5.91 -20.24 -0.79
C THR A 195 -5.16 -20.67 0.48
N GLY A 196 -3.83 -20.49 0.53
CA GLY A 196 -3.00 -20.86 1.66
C GLY A 196 -2.72 -22.37 1.81
N ARG A 197 -3.08 -23.19 0.82
CA ARG A 197 -2.78 -24.62 0.82
C ARG A 197 -1.38 -24.90 0.27
N PRO A 198 -0.69 -25.94 0.74
CA PRO A 198 0.59 -26.33 0.17
C PRO A 198 0.50 -26.51 -1.34
N LYS A 199 1.46 -25.96 -2.07
CA LYS A 199 1.51 -26.10 -3.52
C LYS A 199 1.95 -27.53 -3.88
N ALA A 200 1.17 -28.19 -4.74
CA ALA A 200 1.49 -29.57 -5.16
C ALA A 200 2.89 -29.63 -5.81
N GLY A 201 3.74 -30.54 -5.33
CA GLY A 201 5.13 -30.67 -5.76
C GLY A 201 6.06 -29.54 -5.29
N GLY A 202 5.56 -28.60 -4.50
CA GLY A 202 6.37 -27.53 -3.91
C GLY A 202 7.16 -28.00 -2.68
N PRO A 203 8.19 -27.23 -2.26
CA PRO A 203 9.07 -27.64 -1.15
C PRO A 203 8.32 -27.78 0.17
N TYR A 204 7.27 -27.00 0.40
CA TYR A 204 6.45 -27.12 1.61
C TYR A 204 5.62 -28.41 1.61
N ALA A 205 5.02 -28.82 0.48
CA ALA A 205 4.31 -30.08 0.38
C ALA A 205 5.26 -31.28 0.57
N GLN A 206 6.45 -31.24 -0.04
CA GLN A 206 7.47 -32.27 0.12
C GLN A 206 7.93 -32.41 1.59
N ALA A 207 8.16 -31.30 2.27
CA ALA A 207 8.53 -31.30 3.69
C ALA A 207 7.42 -31.89 4.58
N LEU A 208 6.15 -31.65 4.26
CA LEU A 208 5.03 -32.27 4.97
C LEU A 208 4.95 -33.77 4.73
N GLU A 209 5.13 -34.24 3.50
CA GLU A 209 5.15 -35.65 3.14
C GLU A 209 6.33 -36.38 3.84
N GLU A 210 7.52 -35.78 3.86
CA GLU A 210 8.69 -36.31 4.54
C GLU A 210 8.48 -36.38 6.05
N ARG A 211 7.90 -35.32 6.65
CA ARG A 211 7.54 -35.33 8.09
C ARG A 211 6.58 -36.47 8.41
N ASP A 212 5.56 -36.67 7.60
CA ASP A 212 4.56 -37.71 7.85
C ASP A 212 5.15 -39.11 7.65
N ALA A 213 6.02 -39.32 6.66
CA ALA A 213 6.74 -40.55 6.46
C ALA A 213 7.70 -40.83 7.62
N LEU A 214 8.44 -39.85 8.12
CA LEU A 214 9.31 -39.98 9.28
C LEU A 214 8.53 -40.29 10.56
N ALA A 215 7.37 -39.66 10.77
CA ALA A 215 6.50 -39.92 11.90
C ALA A 215 5.97 -41.40 11.90
N GLN A 216 5.57 -41.89 10.71
CA GLN A 216 5.17 -43.30 10.56
C GLN A 216 6.33 -44.26 10.84
N LEU A 217 7.54 -43.96 10.35
CA LEU A 217 8.73 -44.75 10.60
C LEU A 217 9.10 -44.75 12.08
N GLU A 218 9.04 -43.62 12.75
CA GLU A 218 9.27 -43.50 14.20
C GLU A 218 8.28 -44.37 14.96
N GLN A 219 7.00 -44.33 14.66
CA GLN A 219 5.97 -45.15 15.31
C GLN A 219 6.22 -46.63 15.11
N LYS A 220 6.61 -47.07 13.90
CA LYS A 220 6.94 -48.44 13.58
C LYS A 220 8.15 -48.90 14.38
N LEU A 221 9.24 -48.15 14.36
CA LEU A 221 10.47 -48.51 15.11
C LEU A 221 10.24 -48.52 16.62
N ALA A 222 9.41 -47.58 17.13
CA ALA A 222 9.03 -47.60 18.56
C ALA A 222 8.25 -48.89 18.94
N GLY A 223 7.38 -49.38 18.03
CA GLY A 223 6.70 -50.65 18.18
C GLY A 223 7.67 -51.83 18.20
N GLU A 224 8.53 -51.94 17.20
CA GLU A 224 9.55 -52.99 17.10
C GLU A 224 10.49 -52.98 18.30
N LEU A 225 10.87 -51.82 18.82
CA LEU A 225 11.70 -51.69 20.01
C LEU A 225 11.00 -52.21 21.27
N ARG A 226 9.70 -51.99 21.43
CA ARG A 226 8.91 -52.55 22.54
C ARG A 226 8.86 -54.06 22.46
N GLU A 227 8.51 -54.61 21.28
CA GLU A 227 8.47 -56.05 21.06
C GLU A 227 9.82 -56.72 21.36
N LEU A 228 10.93 -56.09 20.93
CA LEU A 228 12.26 -56.59 21.21
C LEU A 228 12.58 -56.57 22.71
N ARG A 229 12.25 -55.51 23.42
CA ARG A 229 12.42 -55.40 24.87
C ARG A 229 11.63 -56.49 25.59
N ASP A 230 10.37 -56.68 25.25
CA ASP A 230 9.51 -57.71 25.83
C ASP A 230 10.06 -59.11 25.55
N ALA A 231 10.56 -59.36 24.35
CA ALA A 231 11.19 -60.64 24.00
C ALA A 231 12.48 -60.85 24.78
N LEU A 232 13.32 -59.82 24.98
CA LEU A 232 14.53 -59.89 25.79
C LEU A 232 14.22 -60.18 27.28
N ASP A 233 13.23 -59.51 27.83
CA ASP A 233 12.80 -59.66 29.20
C ASP A 233 12.20 -61.09 29.42
N ARG A 234 11.38 -61.56 28.47
CA ARG A 234 10.86 -62.94 28.46
C ARG A 234 11.99 -63.93 28.37
N ARG A 235 12.98 -63.70 27.49
CA ARG A 235 14.17 -64.61 27.42
C ARG A 235 14.95 -64.61 28.73
N ARG A 236 15.13 -63.44 29.38
CA ARG A 236 15.81 -63.33 30.67
C ARG A 236 15.07 -64.11 31.74
N SER A 237 13.76 -63.99 31.85
CA SER A 237 12.91 -64.71 32.78
C SER A 237 12.98 -66.22 32.55
N LEU A 238 12.86 -66.67 31.29
CA LEU A 238 12.95 -68.08 30.95
C LEU A 238 14.32 -68.69 31.27
N ARG A 239 15.42 -67.95 31.02
CA ARG A 239 16.77 -68.39 31.40
C ARG A 239 16.93 -68.50 32.92
N GLY A 240 16.37 -67.57 33.69
CA GLY A 240 16.36 -67.67 35.16
C GLY A 240 15.63 -68.92 35.65
N ARG A 241 14.41 -69.14 35.11
CA ARG A 241 13.62 -70.35 35.44
C ARG A 241 14.33 -71.65 35.03
N LEU A 242 14.98 -71.62 33.86
CA LEU A 242 15.73 -72.79 33.42
C LEU A 242 16.91 -73.09 34.38
N ALA A 243 17.67 -72.05 34.78
CA ALA A 243 18.78 -72.21 35.73
C ALA A 243 18.32 -72.73 37.10
N GLU A 244 17.11 -72.29 37.54
CA GLU A 244 16.52 -72.82 38.79
C GLU A 244 16.11 -74.29 38.68
N LEU A 245 15.60 -74.72 37.51
CA LEU A 245 15.15 -76.06 37.25
C LEU A 245 16.30 -77.02 36.93
N ASP A 246 17.37 -76.57 36.34
CA ASP A 246 18.54 -77.30 35.90
C ASP A 246 19.66 -77.27 36.96
N ASP A 247 19.36 -76.85 38.18
CA ASP A 247 20.26 -76.90 39.32
C ASP A 247 20.37 -78.33 39.82
N ALA A 248 21.45 -78.99 39.42
CA ALA A 248 21.73 -80.39 39.75
C ALA A 248 21.83 -80.65 41.28
N GLU A 249 22.34 -79.69 42.05
CA GLU A 249 22.43 -79.84 43.51
C GLU A 249 21.04 -79.76 44.16
N ARG A 250 20.20 -78.87 43.73
CA ARG A 250 18.83 -78.74 44.22
C ARG A 250 18.00 -79.98 43.87
N HIS A 251 18.13 -80.45 42.63
CA HIS A 251 17.46 -81.70 42.21
C HIS A 251 17.90 -82.90 43.03
N ALA A 252 19.21 -83.09 43.26
CA ALA A 252 19.73 -84.13 44.12
C ALA A 252 19.28 -83.96 45.59
N GLY A 253 19.11 -82.73 46.06
CA GLY A 253 18.55 -82.44 47.39
C GLY A 253 17.09 -82.90 47.51
N LEU A 254 16.25 -82.53 46.56
CA LEU A 254 14.85 -82.93 46.52
C LEU A 254 14.67 -84.47 46.43
N LEU A 255 15.48 -85.10 45.59
CA LEU A 255 15.48 -86.61 45.52
C LEU A 255 15.80 -87.25 46.87
N ARG A 256 16.75 -86.70 47.63
CA ARG A 256 17.05 -87.14 48.97
C ARG A 256 15.91 -86.93 49.95
N GLU A 257 15.25 -85.83 49.91
CA GLU A 257 14.08 -85.55 50.74
C GLU A 257 12.92 -86.49 50.45
N VAL A 258 12.65 -86.72 49.15
CA VAL A 258 11.62 -87.69 48.74
C VAL A 258 11.95 -89.07 49.24
N ALA A 259 13.19 -89.52 49.06
CA ALA A 259 13.62 -90.88 49.56
C ALA A 259 13.50 -90.98 51.08
N GLN A 260 13.85 -89.98 51.87
CA GLN A 260 13.66 -89.92 53.31
C GLN A 260 12.18 -89.97 53.71
N ALA A 261 11.34 -89.20 53.03
CA ALA A 261 9.90 -89.24 53.31
C ALA A 261 9.25 -90.58 52.97
N GLU A 262 9.67 -91.21 51.87
CA GLU A 262 9.23 -92.58 51.52
C GLU A 262 9.66 -93.62 52.57
N ALA A 263 10.93 -93.57 53.01
CA ALA A 263 11.41 -94.39 54.04
C ALA A 263 10.68 -94.27 55.42
N ALA A 264 10.42 -92.96 55.77
CA ALA A 264 9.64 -92.66 56.96
C ALA A 264 8.18 -93.14 56.87
N LEU A 265 7.57 -93.04 55.68
CA LEU A 265 6.23 -93.57 55.46
C LEU A 265 6.19 -95.08 55.53
N ALA A 266 7.16 -95.78 54.95
CA ALA A 266 7.27 -97.21 54.99
C ALA A 266 7.43 -97.70 56.43
N ALA A 267 8.31 -97.07 57.24
CA ALA A 267 8.49 -97.37 58.64
C ALA A 267 7.20 -97.12 59.47
N ALA A 268 6.48 -96.05 59.24
CA ALA A 268 5.23 -95.73 59.89
C ALA A 268 4.12 -96.81 59.56
N ARG A 269 4.07 -97.26 58.30
CA ARG A 269 3.16 -98.29 57.85
C ARG A 269 3.49 -99.65 58.54
N ALA A 270 4.75 -100.03 58.52
CA ALA A 270 5.19 -101.24 59.17
C ALA A 270 4.91 -101.24 60.69
N HIS A 271 5.14 -100.12 61.34
CA HIS A 271 4.79 -99.91 62.72
C HIS A 271 3.28 -100.02 63.00
N GLY A 272 2.48 -99.40 62.14
CA GLY A 272 1.02 -99.47 62.21
C GLY A 272 0.49 -100.92 62.01
N GLU A 273 1.11 -101.75 61.14
CA GLU A 273 0.77 -103.13 60.92
C GLU A 273 1.19 -104.01 62.15
N ALA A 274 2.37 -103.72 62.70
CA ALA A 274 2.82 -104.40 63.91
C ALA A 274 1.90 -104.16 65.14
N LEU A 275 1.42 -102.88 65.27
CA LEU A 275 0.43 -102.53 66.31
C LEU A 275 -0.92 -103.25 66.11
N ARG A 276 -1.41 -103.36 64.87
CA ARG A 276 -2.65 -104.10 64.61
C ARG A 276 -2.54 -105.57 64.87
N THR A 277 -1.38 -106.17 64.55
CA THR A 277 -1.18 -107.59 64.88
C THR A 277 -1.08 -107.85 66.39
N ALA A 278 -0.47 -106.95 67.18
CA ALA A 278 -0.39 -107.02 68.63
C ALA A 278 -1.74 -106.77 69.35
N GLU A 279 -2.71 -106.08 68.73
CA GLU A 279 -4.07 -105.91 69.25
C GLU A 279 -5.01 -107.07 68.97
N VAL A 280 -4.61 -108.01 68.12
CA VAL A 280 -5.41 -109.19 67.75
C VAL A 280 -4.96 -110.43 68.51
N GLU A 281 -3.78 -110.45 69.14
CA GLU A 281 -3.36 -111.46 70.08
C GLU A 281 -3.89 -111.13 71.50
#